data_78dd90bccc06e866f4aa91fd57541b35
#
_entry.id   78dd90bccc06e866f4aa91fd57541b35
#
_cell.length_a   1.000
_cell.length_b   1.000
_cell.length_c   1.000
_cell.angle_alpha   90.00
_cell.angle_beta   90.00
_cell.angle_gamma   90.00
#
_symmetry.space_group_name_H-M   'P 1'
#
loop_
_entity.id
_entity.type
_entity.pdbx_description
1 polymer ?
#
loop_
_entity_poly.entity_id
_entity_poly.type
_entity_poly.pdbx_seq_one_letter_code
_entity_poly.pdbx_strand_id
1 'polypeptide(L)'
;MARLTRRSLIHGSVGLIAAGTLARPYLANAAAKTAEVWWPQGFVQDEDVAIKKALADYEKASGNTIDLSITPFAPQRQKIVAAMHTGVVPDVMVNNPGEITGLYAWEDKLVDVSDVVETQKPLLTETALLNTYCYNNVSKKRSYYGVPLTQDVLPNHIWRPLVEKAGFTLEDLPKTWDAFYDFFKEVQKKLRAQGVRNVYGLGLNVTTNGVDPNNVFNYFLIAYGGGDIVT
;
A
#
# COMPACT_ATOMS: atom_id res chain seq x y z
N MET A 1 -19.61 56.26 -3.03
CA MET A 1 -19.69 54.81 -2.76
C MET A 1 -20.12 54.08 -4.02
N ALA A 2 -19.23 53.37 -4.67
CA ALA A 2 -19.53 52.62 -5.87
C ALA A 2 -20.32 51.34 -5.49
N ARG A 3 -21.53 51.19 -6.07
CA ARG A 3 -22.31 49.97 -5.85
C ARG A 3 -21.73 48.81 -6.65
N LEU A 4 -21.22 47.82 -5.97
CA LEU A 4 -20.85 46.54 -6.56
C LEU A 4 -22.05 45.83 -7.14
N THR A 5 -22.09 45.62 -8.46
CA THR A 5 -23.14 44.91 -9.14
C THR A 5 -22.82 43.40 -9.19
N ARG A 6 -23.83 42.52 -9.25
CA ARG A 6 -23.65 41.06 -9.37
C ARG A 6 -22.76 40.68 -10.54
N ARG A 7 -22.76 41.50 -11.61
CA ARG A 7 -21.94 41.28 -12.81
C ARG A 7 -20.47 41.57 -12.58
N SER A 8 -20.09 42.56 -11.75
CA SER A 8 -18.71 42.84 -11.37
C SER A 8 -18.13 41.79 -10.42
N LEU A 9 -18.98 41.14 -9.63
CA LEU A 9 -18.56 40.03 -8.76
C LEU A 9 -18.20 38.77 -9.57
N ILE A 10 -18.97 38.46 -10.63
CA ILE A 10 -18.74 37.28 -11.48
C ILE A 10 -17.45 37.48 -12.33
N HIS A 11 -17.17 38.68 -12.79
CA HIS A 11 -15.95 38.94 -13.56
C HIS A 11 -14.67 38.97 -12.69
N GLY A 12 -14.81 39.30 -11.41
CA GLY A 12 -13.72 39.22 -10.42
C GLY A 12 -13.38 37.77 -10.01
N SER A 13 -14.38 36.89 -9.97
CA SER A 13 -14.18 35.47 -9.59
C SER A 13 -13.53 34.64 -10.70
N VAL A 14 -13.74 34.97 -11.97
CA VAL A 14 -13.10 34.26 -13.10
C VAL A 14 -11.59 34.54 -13.16
N GLY A 15 -11.16 35.75 -12.79
CA GLY A 15 -9.73 36.08 -12.69
C GLY A 15 -8.98 35.34 -11.57
N LEU A 16 -9.68 35.06 -10.45
CA LEU A 16 -9.10 34.33 -9.31
C LEU A 16 -8.99 32.82 -9.58
N ILE A 17 -9.91 32.24 -10.36
CA ILE A 17 -9.83 30.82 -10.75
C ILE A 17 -8.70 30.58 -11.74
N ALA A 18 -8.46 31.50 -12.67
CA ALA A 18 -7.36 31.38 -13.64
C ALA A 18 -5.96 31.55 -13.00
N ALA A 19 -5.84 32.29 -11.90
CA ALA A 19 -4.59 32.42 -11.16
C ALA A 19 -4.30 31.20 -10.25
N GLY A 20 -5.34 30.49 -9.79
CA GLY A 20 -5.21 29.30 -8.93
C GLY A 20 -4.70 28.06 -9.66
N THR A 21 -4.84 27.98 -10.99
CA THR A 21 -4.39 26.81 -11.80
C THR A 21 -2.91 26.86 -12.18
N LEU A 22 -2.21 27.97 -11.93
CA LEU A 22 -0.78 28.12 -12.22
C LEU A 22 0.11 28.02 -10.98
N ALA A 23 -0.46 28.05 -9.77
CA ALA A 23 0.28 27.82 -8.55
C ALA A 23 0.35 26.31 -8.29
N ARG A 24 1.40 25.65 -8.80
CA ARG A 24 1.78 24.34 -8.26
C ARG A 24 2.08 24.54 -6.77
N PRO A 25 1.37 23.89 -5.84
CA PRO A 25 1.59 24.09 -4.39
C PRO A 25 2.98 23.65 -3.92
N TYR A 26 3.82 23.12 -4.82
CA TYR A 26 5.12 22.55 -4.51
C TYR A 26 6.25 23.57 -4.26
N LEU A 27 6.06 24.85 -4.55
CA LEU A 27 7.13 25.86 -4.41
C LEU A 27 7.06 26.70 -3.13
N ALA A 28 6.05 26.51 -2.28
CA ALA A 28 5.84 27.38 -1.13
C ALA A 28 6.55 26.96 0.16
N ASN A 29 7.22 25.81 0.22
CA ASN A 29 7.68 25.26 1.53
C ASN A 29 9.19 25.05 1.66
N ALA A 30 10.02 25.79 0.97
CA ALA A 30 11.49 25.78 1.23
C ALA A 30 11.88 26.24 2.64
N ALA A 31 10.92 26.64 3.47
CA ALA A 31 11.12 27.06 4.86
C ALA A 31 10.31 26.23 5.88
N ALA A 32 9.51 25.25 5.48
CA ALA A 32 8.79 24.41 6.43
C ALA A 32 9.78 23.45 7.11
N LYS A 33 9.95 23.63 8.41
CA LYS A 33 10.76 22.73 9.24
C LYS A 33 10.00 21.50 9.73
N THR A 34 8.71 21.41 9.42
CA THR A 34 7.82 20.32 9.87
C THR A 34 7.26 19.60 8.65
N ALA A 35 7.35 18.27 8.63
CA ALA A 35 6.73 17.41 7.65
C ALA A 35 5.62 16.58 8.30
N GLU A 36 4.44 16.55 7.69
CA GLU A 36 3.31 15.69 8.10
C GLU A 36 3.49 14.28 7.53
N VAL A 37 3.50 13.28 8.42
CA VAL A 37 3.72 11.87 8.06
C VAL A 37 2.55 11.02 8.53
N TRP A 38 1.90 10.30 7.59
CA TRP A 38 0.87 9.34 7.90
C TRP A 38 1.41 7.91 7.83
N TRP A 39 1.35 7.20 8.95
CA TRP A 39 1.91 5.86 9.12
C TRP A 39 0.84 4.85 9.54
N PRO A 40 0.80 3.64 8.96
CA PRO A 40 -0.11 2.60 9.42
C PRO A 40 0.37 2.07 10.77
N GLN A 41 -0.57 1.78 11.66
CA GLN A 41 -0.30 1.08 12.91
C GLN A 41 0.32 -0.29 12.62
N GLY A 42 1.40 -0.63 13.32
CA GLY A 42 2.08 -1.91 13.21
C GLY A 42 1.22 -3.09 13.67
N PHE A 43 1.57 -4.28 13.23
CA PHE A 43 0.94 -5.53 13.69
C PHE A 43 1.27 -5.85 15.15
N VAL A 44 2.42 -5.38 15.61
CA VAL A 44 2.85 -5.46 17.02
C VAL A 44 3.30 -4.08 17.48
N GLN A 45 3.15 -3.82 18.79
CA GLN A 45 3.48 -2.52 19.37
C GLN A 45 4.94 -2.10 19.17
N ASP A 46 5.84 -3.06 19.06
CA ASP A 46 7.29 -2.80 18.86
C ASP A 46 7.58 -2.11 17.53
N GLU A 47 6.77 -2.34 16.49
CA GLU A 47 6.88 -1.63 15.21
C GLU A 47 6.60 -0.13 15.38
N ASP A 48 5.53 0.22 16.13
CA ASP A 48 5.18 1.61 16.41
C ASP A 48 6.24 2.31 17.29
N VAL A 49 6.86 1.56 18.19
CA VAL A 49 7.98 2.06 19.01
C VAL A 49 9.21 2.30 18.13
N ALA A 50 9.53 1.38 17.25
CA ALA A 50 10.68 1.47 16.36
C ALA A 50 10.57 2.66 15.40
N ILE A 51 9.42 2.90 14.79
CA ILE A 51 9.24 4.04 13.88
C ILE A 51 9.32 5.38 14.63
N LYS A 52 8.68 5.48 15.79
CA LYS A 52 8.78 6.70 16.62
C LYS A 52 10.22 7.02 16.99
N LYS A 53 11.00 5.98 17.34
CA LYS A 53 12.43 6.14 17.63
C LYS A 53 13.21 6.59 16.39
N ALA A 54 12.99 5.96 15.24
CA ALA A 54 13.69 6.31 13.99
C ALA A 54 13.42 7.78 13.61
N LEU A 55 12.16 8.24 13.72
CA LEU A 55 11.80 9.62 13.42
C LEU A 55 12.40 10.61 14.44
N ALA A 56 12.42 10.27 15.73
CA ALA A 56 13.10 11.11 16.74
C ALA A 56 14.62 11.21 16.49
N ASP A 57 15.25 10.11 16.07
CA ASP A 57 16.67 10.12 15.68
C ASP A 57 16.89 11.03 14.44
N TYR A 58 15.98 10.98 13.45
CA TYR A 58 16.01 11.88 12.30
C TYR A 58 15.83 13.36 12.69
N GLU A 59 14.86 13.68 13.53
CA GLU A 59 14.62 15.05 14.01
C GLU A 59 15.87 15.61 14.70
N LYS A 60 16.49 14.79 15.55
CA LYS A 60 17.74 15.16 16.25
C LYS A 60 18.90 15.39 15.27
N ALA A 61 19.00 14.59 14.22
CA ALA A 61 20.09 14.67 13.25
C ALA A 61 19.90 15.83 12.27
N SER A 62 18.66 16.08 11.82
CA SER A 62 18.35 17.07 10.79
C SER A 62 17.97 18.46 11.33
N GLY A 63 17.50 18.54 12.57
CA GLY A 63 16.91 19.75 13.14
C GLY A 63 15.51 20.08 12.59
N ASN A 64 14.90 19.17 11.83
CA ASN A 64 13.53 19.27 11.34
C ASN A 64 12.57 18.59 12.32
N THR A 65 11.27 18.86 12.18
CA THR A 65 10.20 18.27 13.00
C THR A 65 9.32 17.37 12.16
N ILE A 66 8.83 16.27 12.73
CA ILE A 66 7.89 15.35 12.09
C ILE A 66 6.56 15.37 12.86
N ASP A 67 5.48 15.71 12.18
CA ASP A 67 4.12 15.53 12.68
C ASP A 67 3.62 14.13 12.26
N LEU A 68 3.81 13.16 13.17
CA LEU A 68 3.50 11.75 12.93
C LEU A 68 2.08 11.40 13.35
N SER A 69 1.26 10.94 12.40
CA SER A 69 -0.06 10.34 12.64
C SER A 69 -0.02 8.84 12.39
N ILE A 70 -0.16 8.03 13.44
CA ILE A 70 -0.30 6.56 13.34
C ILE A 70 -1.78 6.20 13.40
N THR A 71 -2.26 5.47 12.39
CA THR A 71 -3.67 5.11 12.26
C THR A 71 -3.79 3.63 11.84
N PRO A 72 -4.79 2.86 12.33
CA PRO A 72 -5.02 1.49 11.87
C PRO A 72 -5.14 1.43 10.34
N PHE A 73 -4.69 0.32 9.74
CA PHE A 73 -4.49 0.19 8.29
C PHE A 73 -5.73 0.54 7.45
N ALA A 74 -6.91 0.00 7.77
CA ALA A 74 -8.12 0.23 6.99
C ALA A 74 -8.64 1.69 7.07
N PRO A 75 -8.72 2.34 8.25
CA PRO A 75 -9.00 3.77 8.34
C PRO A 75 -7.97 4.64 7.64
N GLN A 76 -6.68 4.32 7.70
CA GLN A 76 -5.64 5.07 7.00
C GLN A 76 -5.81 5.03 5.50
N ARG A 77 -6.10 3.85 4.94
CA ARG A 77 -6.41 3.70 3.51
C ARG A 77 -7.55 4.63 3.08
N GLN A 78 -8.65 4.66 3.85
CA GLN A 78 -9.79 5.55 3.57
C GLN A 78 -9.39 7.03 3.66
N LYS A 79 -8.59 7.40 4.67
CA LYS A 79 -8.06 8.76 4.84
C LYS A 79 -7.21 9.18 3.65
N ILE A 80 -6.30 8.30 3.17
CA ILE A 80 -5.46 8.57 2.00
C ILE A 80 -6.32 8.79 0.75
N VAL A 81 -7.26 7.90 0.46
CA VAL A 81 -8.14 8.02 -0.71
C VAL A 81 -8.92 9.35 -0.67
N ALA A 82 -9.50 9.69 0.48
CA ALA A 82 -10.21 10.96 0.64
C ALA A 82 -9.29 12.18 0.43
N ALA A 83 -8.08 12.15 0.98
CA ALA A 83 -7.08 13.21 0.83
C ALA A 83 -6.66 13.40 -0.64
N MET A 84 -6.41 12.31 -1.36
CA MET A 84 -6.05 12.35 -2.79
C MET A 84 -7.17 12.91 -3.67
N HIS A 85 -8.43 12.76 -3.26
CA HIS A 85 -9.58 13.39 -3.94
C HIS A 85 -9.73 14.88 -3.62
N THR A 86 -9.50 15.28 -2.38
CA THR A 86 -9.66 16.67 -1.95
C THR A 86 -8.44 17.54 -2.22
N GLY A 87 -7.28 16.96 -2.43
CA GLY A 87 -5.99 17.64 -2.59
C GLY A 87 -5.38 18.10 -1.26
N VAL A 88 -5.98 17.77 -0.11
CA VAL A 88 -5.41 18.05 1.21
C VAL A 88 -4.66 16.78 1.66
N VAL A 89 -3.38 16.73 1.34
CA VAL A 89 -2.52 15.55 1.49
C VAL A 89 -1.37 15.84 2.46
N PRO A 90 -0.83 14.81 3.15
CA PRO A 90 0.39 14.94 3.94
C PRO A 90 1.62 15.05 3.02
N ASP A 91 2.77 15.40 3.62
CA ASP A 91 4.04 15.40 2.91
C ASP A 91 4.51 13.97 2.59
N VAL A 92 4.29 13.04 3.53
CA VAL A 92 4.64 11.61 3.36
C VAL A 92 3.49 10.73 3.84
N MET A 93 3.16 9.71 3.07
CA MET A 93 2.19 8.68 3.47
C MET A 93 2.71 7.29 3.17
N VAL A 94 2.59 6.38 4.13
CA VAL A 94 2.88 4.97 3.94
C VAL A 94 1.61 4.24 3.52
N ASN A 95 1.69 3.48 2.44
CA ASN A 95 0.54 2.81 1.84
C ASN A 95 0.94 1.51 1.13
N ASN A 96 -0.05 0.74 0.69
CA ASN A 96 0.15 -0.41 -0.17
C ASN A 96 0.31 0.07 -1.64
N PRO A 97 1.45 -0.20 -2.29
CA PRO A 97 1.72 0.29 -3.65
C PRO A 97 0.70 -0.18 -4.69
N GLY A 98 0.21 -1.41 -4.59
CA GLY A 98 -0.75 -1.96 -5.55
C GLY A 98 -2.11 -1.26 -5.58
N GLU A 99 -2.49 -0.56 -4.50
CA GLU A 99 -3.80 0.12 -4.42
C GLU A 99 -3.71 1.64 -4.62
N ILE A 100 -2.62 2.25 -4.20
CA ILE A 100 -2.49 3.71 -4.12
C ILE A 100 -1.45 4.23 -5.11
N THR A 101 -0.23 3.70 -5.05
CA THR A 101 0.89 4.28 -5.80
C THR A 101 0.66 4.24 -7.30
N GLY A 102 0.25 3.12 -7.86
CA GLY A 102 0.05 2.96 -9.31
C GLY A 102 -1.02 3.91 -9.86
N LEU A 103 -2.18 3.98 -9.19
CA LEU A 103 -3.28 4.84 -9.62
C LEU A 103 -2.92 6.33 -9.58
N TYR A 104 -2.37 6.80 -8.46
CA TYR A 104 -2.09 8.21 -8.28
C TYR A 104 -0.80 8.67 -8.97
N ALA A 105 0.15 7.78 -9.25
CA ALA A 105 1.24 8.03 -10.18
C ALA A 105 0.73 8.25 -11.60
N TRP A 106 -0.21 7.40 -12.06
CA TRP A 106 -0.88 7.59 -13.36
C TRP A 106 -1.56 8.95 -13.48
N GLU A 107 -2.23 9.41 -12.43
CA GLU A 107 -2.94 10.69 -12.37
C GLU A 107 -2.04 11.92 -12.13
N ASP A 108 -0.72 11.76 -12.09
CA ASP A 108 0.26 12.84 -11.78
C ASP A 108 0.05 13.49 -10.40
N LYS A 109 -0.41 12.70 -9.43
CA LYS A 109 -0.69 13.16 -8.05
C LYS A 109 0.42 12.82 -7.06
N LEU A 110 1.44 12.08 -7.48
CA LEU A 110 2.59 11.72 -6.66
C LEU A 110 3.86 12.36 -7.20
N VAL A 111 4.79 12.62 -6.31
CA VAL A 111 6.12 13.17 -6.65
C VAL A 111 7.03 12.06 -7.18
N ASP A 112 7.80 12.35 -8.21
CA ASP A 112 8.91 11.51 -8.66
C ASP A 112 10.02 11.54 -7.58
N VAL A 113 10.28 10.40 -6.96
CA VAL A 113 11.28 10.21 -5.90
C VAL A 113 12.46 9.35 -6.37
N SER A 114 12.72 9.34 -7.68
CA SER A 114 13.79 8.53 -8.28
C SER A 114 15.17 8.88 -7.72
N ASP A 115 15.42 10.12 -7.39
CA ASP A 115 16.68 10.57 -6.78
C ASP A 115 16.93 9.91 -5.41
N VAL A 116 15.88 9.75 -4.59
CA VAL A 116 15.95 9.04 -3.30
C VAL A 116 16.14 7.54 -3.53
N VAL A 117 15.34 6.93 -4.41
CA VAL A 117 15.37 5.49 -4.66
C VAL A 117 16.71 5.06 -5.23
N GLU A 118 17.29 5.80 -6.18
CA GLU A 118 18.59 5.48 -6.79
C GLU A 118 19.71 5.36 -5.74
N THR A 119 19.68 6.19 -4.69
CA THR A 119 20.67 6.12 -3.60
C THR A 119 20.50 4.88 -2.73
N GLN A 120 19.29 4.31 -2.66
CA GLN A 120 18.93 3.15 -1.83
C GLN A 120 18.90 1.83 -2.60
N LYS A 121 18.96 1.86 -3.93
CA LYS A 121 18.91 0.67 -4.80
C LYS A 121 19.77 -0.50 -4.35
N PRO A 122 21.03 -0.31 -3.91
CA PRO A 122 21.87 -1.42 -3.46
C PRO A 122 21.33 -2.18 -2.25
N LEU A 123 20.38 -1.58 -1.51
CA LEU A 123 19.75 -2.16 -0.31
C LEU A 123 18.40 -2.80 -0.60
N LEU A 124 17.85 -2.63 -1.82
CA LEU A 124 16.50 -3.03 -2.20
C LEU A 124 16.54 -4.23 -3.14
N THR A 125 15.54 -5.10 -3.04
CA THR A 125 15.35 -6.19 -3.99
C THR A 125 14.72 -5.67 -5.29
N GLU A 126 14.95 -6.36 -6.39
CA GLU A 126 14.35 -6.03 -7.68
C GLU A 126 12.82 -6.01 -7.60
N THR A 127 12.22 -7.00 -6.92
CA THR A 127 10.76 -7.07 -6.71
C THR A 127 10.21 -5.86 -5.94
N ALA A 128 10.94 -5.37 -4.93
CA ALA A 128 10.53 -4.18 -4.19
C ALA A 128 10.54 -2.92 -5.09
N LEU A 129 11.52 -2.81 -5.97
CA LEU A 129 11.65 -1.70 -6.91
C LEU A 129 10.53 -1.69 -7.94
N LEU A 130 10.13 -2.86 -8.47
CA LEU A 130 9.06 -2.98 -9.47
C LEU A 130 7.74 -2.41 -8.96
N ASN A 131 7.38 -2.62 -7.71
CA ASN A 131 6.12 -2.18 -7.12
C ASN A 131 5.98 -0.65 -7.02
N THR A 132 7.07 0.10 -7.10
CA THR A 132 7.07 1.57 -7.01
C THR A 132 7.47 2.26 -8.31
N TYR A 133 7.87 1.48 -9.33
CA TYR A 133 8.25 1.96 -10.66
C TYR A 133 7.03 2.05 -11.58
N CYS A 134 6.26 3.13 -11.47
CA CYS A 134 4.97 3.30 -12.10
C CYS A 134 5.01 4.22 -13.32
N TYR A 135 4.06 4.04 -14.24
CA TYR A 135 3.88 4.91 -15.39
C TYR A 135 3.05 6.14 -15.01
N ASN A 136 3.49 7.31 -15.46
CA ASN A 136 2.76 8.56 -15.31
C ASN A 136 2.17 8.99 -16.66
N ASN A 137 0.84 9.16 -16.70
CA ASN A 137 0.14 9.44 -17.96
C ASN A 137 0.27 10.90 -18.43
N VAL A 138 0.74 11.80 -17.58
CA VAL A 138 1.00 13.21 -17.94
C VAL A 138 2.40 13.36 -18.51
N SER A 139 3.42 12.89 -17.78
CA SER A 139 4.81 12.94 -18.22
C SER A 139 5.17 11.91 -19.30
N LYS A 140 4.29 10.90 -19.54
CA LYS A 140 4.45 9.81 -20.50
C LYS A 140 5.72 8.97 -20.26
N LYS A 141 6.16 8.85 -19.04
CA LYS A 141 7.34 8.07 -18.63
C LYS A 141 7.09 7.26 -17.37
N ARG A 142 7.94 6.28 -17.12
CA ARG A 142 8.01 5.57 -15.84
C ARG A 142 9.04 6.23 -14.93
N SER A 143 8.73 6.30 -13.64
CA SER A 143 9.61 6.79 -12.59
C SER A 143 9.26 6.09 -11.27
N TYR A 144 10.08 6.28 -10.24
CA TYR A 144 9.76 5.82 -8.90
C TYR A 144 8.86 6.85 -8.19
N TYR A 145 7.67 6.40 -7.80
CA TYR A 145 6.67 7.22 -7.08
C TYR A 145 6.47 6.78 -5.63
N GLY A 146 7.36 5.96 -5.12
CA GLY A 146 7.42 5.53 -3.74
C GLY A 146 8.78 4.93 -3.40
N VAL A 147 9.14 5.00 -2.13
CA VAL A 147 10.34 4.34 -1.58
C VAL A 147 9.90 3.06 -0.89
N PRO A 148 10.36 1.87 -1.33
CA PRO A 148 10.05 0.62 -0.66
C PRO A 148 10.61 0.62 0.78
N LEU A 149 9.76 0.29 1.76
CA LEU A 149 10.16 0.22 3.17
C LEU A 149 10.22 -1.22 3.68
N THR A 150 9.26 -2.05 3.26
CA THR A 150 9.14 -3.44 3.68
C THR A 150 8.81 -4.31 2.47
N GLN A 151 9.19 -5.56 2.57
CA GLN A 151 8.78 -6.59 1.61
C GLN A 151 8.23 -7.76 2.41
N ASP A 152 6.96 -8.05 2.19
CA ASP A 152 6.26 -9.15 2.83
C ASP A 152 6.21 -10.37 1.90
N VAL A 153 6.06 -11.53 2.50
CA VAL A 153 5.77 -12.78 1.81
C VAL A 153 4.40 -13.30 2.27
N LEU A 154 3.68 -13.96 1.39
CA LEU A 154 2.40 -14.58 1.68
C LEU A 154 2.57 -16.11 1.72
N PRO A 155 3.10 -16.69 2.82
CA PRO A 155 3.29 -18.12 2.92
C PRO A 155 1.98 -18.83 3.17
N ASN A 156 1.89 -20.09 2.75
CA ASN A 156 0.83 -20.97 3.17
C ASN A 156 1.12 -21.46 4.59
N HIS A 157 0.26 -21.12 5.54
CA HIS A 157 0.34 -21.61 6.91
C HIS A 157 -0.37 -22.96 6.99
N ILE A 158 0.35 -24.01 7.39
CA ILE A 158 -0.16 -25.36 7.49
C ILE A 158 -0.13 -25.82 8.95
N TRP A 159 -1.27 -26.26 9.43
CA TRP A 159 -1.39 -26.78 10.79
C TRP A 159 -0.96 -28.25 10.82
N ARG A 160 0.35 -28.47 11.01
CA ARG A 160 0.98 -29.80 11.03
C ARG A 160 0.21 -30.83 11.86
N PRO A 161 -0.19 -30.58 13.13
CA PRO A 161 -0.89 -31.58 13.91
C PRO A 161 -2.20 -32.10 13.29
N LEU A 162 -2.87 -31.29 12.48
CA LEU A 162 -4.09 -31.71 11.79
C LEU A 162 -3.77 -32.56 10.54
N VAL A 163 -2.70 -32.23 9.83
CA VAL A 163 -2.21 -33.05 8.71
C VAL A 163 -1.78 -34.43 9.20
N GLU A 164 -1.00 -34.49 10.27
CA GLU A 164 -0.54 -35.74 10.91
C GLU A 164 -1.73 -36.55 11.46
N LYS A 165 -2.70 -35.90 12.09
CA LYS A 165 -3.93 -36.55 12.57
C LYS A 165 -4.74 -37.17 11.43
N ALA A 166 -4.71 -36.56 10.23
CA ALA A 166 -5.33 -37.13 9.04
C ALA A 166 -4.54 -38.29 8.42
N GLY A 167 -3.37 -38.62 8.97
CA GLY A 167 -2.50 -39.74 8.53
C GLY A 167 -1.57 -39.36 7.39
N PHE A 168 -1.21 -38.06 7.27
CA PHE A 168 -0.25 -37.54 6.31
C PHE A 168 0.93 -36.89 7.03
N THR A 169 1.98 -36.58 6.29
CA THR A 169 3.14 -35.81 6.75
C THR A 169 3.29 -34.54 5.94
N LEU A 170 4.19 -33.64 6.32
CA LEU A 170 4.50 -32.45 5.50
C LEU A 170 5.24 -32.80 4.20
N GLU A 171 5.84 -33.98 4.11
CA GLU A 171 6.52 -34.48 2.92
C GLU A 171 5.52 -34.87 1.81
N ASP A 172 4.26 -35.21 2.23
CA ASP A 172 3.18 -35.52 1.29
C ASP A 172 2.56 -34.26 0.63
N LEU A 173 3.02 -33.05 0.99
CA LEU A 173 2.49 -31.80 0.45
C LEU A 173 2.75 -31.70 -1.04
N PRO A 174 1.71 -31.53 -1.86
CA PRO A 174 1.86 -31.41 -3.30
C PRO A 174 2.55 -30.12 -3.71
N LYS A 175 3.16 -30.13 -4.91
CA LYS A 175 3.91 -29.00 -5.49
C LYS A 175 3.10 -28.23 -6.55
N THR A 176 1.89 -28.66 -6.86
CA THR A 176 0.99 -27.99 -7.81
C THR A 176 -0.29 -27.57 -7.11
N TRP A 177 -0.92 -26.50 -7.57
CA TRP A 177 -2.14 -25.97 -6.95
C TRP A 177 -3.31 -26.96 -6.97
N ASP A 178 -3.56 -27.62 -8.09
CA ASP A 178 -4.68 -28.55 -8.20
C ASP A 178 -4.50 -29.72 -7.22
N ALA A 179 -3.32 -30.32 -7.19
CA ALA A 179 -3.01 -31.38 -6.23
C ALA A 179 -3.03 -30.90 -4.78
N PHE A 180 -2.64 -29.64 -4.50
CA PHE A 180 -2.71 -29.02 -3.18
C PHE A 180 -4.17 -28.92 -2.70
N TYR A 181 -5.07 -28.47 -3.54
CA TYR A 181 -6.49 -28.41 -3.17
C TYR A 181 -7.08 -29.81 -2.92
N ASP A 182 -6.76 -30.79 -3.75
CA ASP A 182 -7.26 -32.14 -3.58
C ASP A 182 -6.69 -32.81 -2.33
N PHE A 183 -5.42 -32.55 -2.01
CA PHE A 183 -4.79 -33.00 -0.77
C PHE A 183 -5.53 -32.47 0.47
N PHE A 184 -5.80 -31.19 0.54
CA PHE A 184 -6.48 -30.60 1.71
C PHE A 184 -7.98 -30.95 1.77
N LYS A 185 -8.63 -31.24 0.66
CA LYS A 185 -9.96 -31.86 0.65
C LYS A 185 -9.93 -33.25 1.31
N GLU A 186 -8.91 -34.06 0.97
CA GLU A 186 -8.77 -35.40 1.56
C GLU A 186 -8.38 -35.33 3.05
N VAL A 187 -7.50 -34.43 3.46
CA VAL A 187 -7.21 -34.13 4.88
C VAL A 187 -8.51 -33.81 5.63
N GLN A 188 -9.32 -32.89 5.10
CA GLN A 188 -10.60 -32.53 5.72
C GLN A 188 -11.56 -33.73 5.83
N LYS A 189 -11.67 -34.54 4.79
CA LYS A 189 -12.53 -35.72 4.75
C LYS A 189 -12.11 -36.75 5.83
N LYS A 190 -10.81 -37.03 5.96
CA LYS A 190 -10.27 -37.93 6.97
C LYS A 190 -10.47 -37.41 8.41
N LEU A 191 -10.28 -36.12 8.62
CA LEU A 191 -10.55 -35.50 9.92
C LEU A 191 -12.03 -35.59 10.32
N ARG A 192 -12.94 -35.35 9.36
CA ARG A 192 -14.39 -35.48 9.59
C ARG A 192 -14.81 -36.90 9.90
N ALA A 193 -14.21 -37.89 9.26
CA ALA A 193 -14.43 -39.31 9.58
C ALA A 193 -13.99 -39.68 11.01
N GLN A 194 -13.02 -38.94 11.56
CA GLN A 194 -12.55 -39.04 12.95
C GLN A 194 -13.34 -38.18 13.94
N GLY A 195 -14.46 -37.56 13.52
CA GLY A 195 -15.29 -36.72 14.38
C GLY A 195 -14.84 -35.26 14.50
N VAL A 196 -13.78 -34.83 13.83
CA VAL A 196 -13.31 -33.45 13.84
C VAL A 196 -14.10 -32.63 12.79
N ARG A 197 -15.20 -31.98 13.22
CA ARG A 197 -16.18 -31.40 12.30
C ARG A 197 -15.94 -29.93 11.95
N ASN A 198 -15.28 -29.17 12.83
CA ASN A 198 -15.11 -27.72 12.72
C ASN A 198 -13.76 -27.32 12.11
N VAL A 199 -13.20 -28.19 11.25
CA VAL A 199 -11.94 -27.95 10.54
C VAL A 199 -12.21 -27.98 9.04
N TYR A 200 -11.67 -26.99 8.34
CA TYR A 200 -11.76 -26.87 6.90
C TYR A 200 -10.37 -27.06 6.27
N GLY A 201 -10.33 -27.62 5.07
CA GLY A 201 -9.08 -27.89 4.37
C GLY A 201 -8.35 -26.62 3.96
N LEU A 202 -9.08 -25.53 3.70
CA LEU A 202 -8.52 -24.26 3.30
C LEU A 202 -9.38 -23.11 3.83
N GLY A 203 -8.73 -22.04 4.27
CA GLY A 203 -9.35 -20.74 4.52
C GLY A 203 -8.82 -19.71 3.51
N LEU A 204 -9.70 -18.94 2.90
CA LEU A 204 -9.34 -17.83 2.02
C LEU A 204 -9.93 -16.54 2.58
N ASN A 205 -9.14 -15.48 2.56
CA ASN A 205 -9.64 -14.15 2.87
C ASN A 205 -10.37 -13.57 1.65
N VAL A 206 -11.67 -13.32 1.80
CA VAL A 206 -12.53 -12.74 0.75
C VAL A 206 -13.30 -11.52 1.28
N THR A 207 -12.74 -10.82 2.27
CA THR A 207 -13.34 -9.59 2.81
C THR A 207 -13.33 -8.46 1.78
N THR A 208 -14.31 -7.57 1.88
CA THR A 208 -14.36 -6.35 1.04
C THR A 208 -13.59 -5.17 1.63
N ASN A 209 -13.07 -5.30 2.85
CA ASN A 209 -12.53 -4.18 3.63
C ASN A 209 -11.00 -4.22 3.80
N GLY A 210 -10.30 -5.02 3.04
CA GLY A 210 -8.85 -5.13 3.16
C GLY A 210 -8.15 -5.38 1.83
N VAL A 211 -6.83 -5.35 1.85
CA VAL A 211 -5.96 -5.64 0.69
C VAL A 211 -5.80 -7.14 0.43
N ASP A 212 -6.05 -7.97 1.44
CA ASP A 212 -5.81 -9.41 1.36
C ASP A 212 -6.53 -10.12 0.19
N PRO A 213 -7.81 -9.78 -0.14
CA PRO A 213 -8.46 -10.36 -1.31
C PRO A 213 -7.76 -10.04 -2.63
N ASN A 214 -7.21 -8.83 -2.77
CA ASN A 214 -6.42 -8.45 -3.94
C ASN A 214 -5.13 -9.24 -4.00
N ASN A 215 -4.45 -9.41 -2.86
CA ASN A 215 -3.24 -10.21 -2.77
C ASN A 215 -3.52 -11.68 -3.13
N VAL A 216 -4.60 -12.26 -2.60
CA VAL A 216 -5.03 -13.63 -2.93
C VAL A 216 -5.38 -13.76 -4.41
N PHE A 217 -6.10 -12.80 -4.98
CA PHE A 217 -6.43 -12.78 -6.40
C PHE A 217 -5.16 -12.71 -7.28
N ASN A 218 -4.26 -11.78 -6.98
CA ASN A 218 -3.00 -11.62 -7.71
C ASN A 218 -2.12 -12.86 -7.60
N TYR A 219 -2.10 -13.50 -6.45
CA TYR A 219 -1.39 -14.74 -6.22
C TYR A 219 -1.86 -15.87 -7.15
N PHE A 220 -3.18 -16.07 -7.27
CA PHE A 220 -3.73 -17.03 -8.22
C PHE A 220 -3.52 -16.59 -9.67
N LEU A 221 -3.71 -15.32 -9.97
CA LEU A 221 -3.50 -14.79 -11.32
C LEU A 221 -2.07 -15.10 -11.80
N ILE A 222 -1.06 -14.81 -10.98
CA ILE A 222 0.35 -15.09 -11.28
C ILE A 222 0.59 -16.60 -11.38
N ALA A 223 0.05 -17.39 -10.44
CA ALA A 223 0.24 -18.85 -10.42
C ALA A 223 -0.32 -19.55 -11.66
N TYR A 224 -1.35 -19.00 -12.27
CA TYR A 224 -1.96 -19.51 -13.51
C TYR A 224 -1.52 -18.73 -14.78
N GLY A 225 -0.40 -18.02 -14.73
CA GLY A 225 0.23 -17.42 -15.91
C GLY A 225 -0.28 -16.02 -16.27
N GLY A 226 -1.07 -15.38 -15.40
CA GLY A 226 -1.59 -14.02 -15.63
C GLY A 226 -0.69 -12.89 -15.12
N GLY A 227 0.57 -13.17 -14.79
CA GLY A 227 1.49 -12.19 -14.22
C GLY A 227 1.70 -10.95 -15.10
N ASP A 228 1.73 -11.14 -16.42
CA ASP A 228 1.96 -10.05 -17.38
C ASP A 228 0.78 -9.06 -17.51
N ILE A 229 -0.37 -9.37 -16.92
CA ILE A 229 -1.55 -8.50 -16.95
C ILE A 229 -1.44 -7.37 -15.91
N VAL A 230 -0.58 -7.55 -14.90
CA VAL A 230 -0.47 -6.67 -13.73
C VAL A 230 0.74 -5.72 -13.83
N THR A 231 1.55 -5.80 -14.87
CA THR A 231 2.78 -5.01 -15.07
C THR A 231 2.57 -3.72 -15.87
#